data_919b69ab4db9e27d9d71520a9ab5baae
#
_entry.id   919b69ab4db9e27d9d71520a9ab5baae
#
_cell.length_a   1.000
_cell.length_b   1.000
_cell.length_c   1.000
_cell.angle_alpha   90.00
_cell.angle_beta   90.00
_cell.angle_gamma   90.00
#
_symmetry.space_group_name_H-M   'P 1'
#
loop_
_entity.id
_entity.type
_entity.pdbx_description
1 polymer ?
#
loop_
_entity_poly.entity_id
_entity_poly.type
_entity_poly.pdbx_seq_one_letter_code
_entity_poly.pdbx_strand_id
1 'polypeptide(L)'
;MTKTTDRRKFLAAATGGSAAIAASSMAAPALAQAAPEVSWRLTASWPKSLDTIFGAVEFMAKRVAELSDNKFKIQVFAAGEIVPGLQALDAVQNGTVECCHTSPFYYYGKNPAFAFGTDIPFGMNARMRNAWMYFGGGLDLMNEFHKEFNVTYLPAGNTNAQMGGWFRKEIKSIEDLKGLKFRIGGLAGTILSKLGVVPQQIAGGDIYTSLERGTIDAAEWVGPYDDEKLGFVKVAKYYYYPGWWEVGPTVGVFVNLEKWASLPPAYKAMLQVAAAEANQWMSAKYDALNPQALKRLIGAGAQLRAFPPDVIESCWKVTHEVLDDVASKNAKFKKIYDNFIAFRNDQYLYTQVADLAMDSYMARLRAQQK
;
A
#
# COMPACT_ATOMS: atom_id res chain seq x y z
N MET A 1 21.14 -10.06 -86.13
CA MET A 1 20.02 -11.02 -86.06
C MET A 1 19.52 -11.11 -84.64
N THR A 2 18.50 -10.31 -84.32
CA THR A 2 17.90 -10.21 -83.00
C THR A 2 16.72 -11.21 -82.93
N LYS A 3 16.79 -12.19 -82.00
CA LYS A 3 15.68 -13.12 -81.73
C LYS A 3 14.70 -12.42 -80.78
N THR A 4 13.53 -12.11 -81.29
CA THR A 4 12.39 -11.64 -80.47
C THR A 4 11.79 -12.81 -79.75
N THR A 5 11.83 -12.76 -78.41
CA THR A 5 11.16 -13.78 -77.54
C THR A 5 9.66 -13.48 -77.53
N ASP A 6 8.89 -14.47 -77.98
CA ASP A 6 7.43 -14.39 -78.12
C ASP A 6 6.74 -14.29 -76.72
N ARG A 7 6.15 -13.14 -76.39
CA ARG A 7 5.44 -12.83 -75.15
C ARG A 7 4.26 -13.73 -74.86
N ARG A 8 3.72 -14.40 -75.90
CA ARG A 8 2.57 -15.32 -75.67
C ARG A 8 2.96 -16.67 -75.07
N LYS A 9 4.22 -17.10 -75.24
CA LYS A 9 4.69 -18.35 -74.61
C LYS A 9 5.08 -18.18 -73.17
N PHE A 10 5.40 -16.94 -72.77
CA PHE A 10 5.73 -16.65 -71.36
C PHE A 10 4.45 -16.56 -70.49
N LEU A 11 3.33 -16.06 -71.03
CA LEU A 11 2.05 -15.98 -70.32
C LEU A 11 1.35 -17.34 -70.16
N ALA A 12 1.55 -18.31 -71.08
CA ALA A 12 1.00 -19.65 -70.97
C ALA A 12 1.72 -20.54 -69.93
N ALA A 13 2.97 -20.24 -69.59
CA ALA A 13 3.72 -20.94 -68.56
C ALA A 13 3.47 -20.42 -67.14
N ALA A 14 2.91 -19.17 -67.00
CA ALA A 14 2.60 -18.55 -65.70
C ALA A 14 1.23 -18.97 -65.14
N THR A 15 0.35 -19.53 -65.95
CA THR A 15 -1.03 -19.90 -65.51
C THR A 15 -1.16 -21.37 -65.06
N GLY A 16 -0.15 -22.19 -65.21
CA GLY A 16 -0.16 -23.60 -64.77
C GLY A 16 0.42 -23.86 -63.38
N GLY A 17 1.14 -22.89 -62.80
CA GLY A 17 1.85 -23.05 -61.51
C GLY A 17 1.16 -22.45 -60.28
N SER A 18 0.10 -21.68 -60.48
CA SER A 18 -0.46 -20.87 -59.39
C SER A 18 -1.67 -21.50 -58.65
N ALA A 19 -2.15 -22.65 -59.14
CA ALA A 19 -3.33 -23.29 -58.53
C ALA A 19 -3.01 -24.33 -57.45
N ALA A 20 -1.72 -24.71 -57.26
CA ALA A 20 -1.33 -25.73 -56.27
C ALA A 20 -0.76 -25.17 -54.98
N ILE A 21 -0.48 -23.82 -54.86
CA ILE A 21 0.11 -23.20 -53.67
C ILE A 21 -0.93 -22.42 -52.87
N ALA A 22 -2.15 -22.18 -53.40
CA ALA A 22 -3.23 -21.48 -52.69
C ALA A 22 -4.06 -22.35 -51.75
N ALA A 23 -3.81 -23.65 -51.66
CA ALA A 23 -4.60 -24.57 -50.82
C ALA A 23 -3.97 -24.98 -49.50
N SER A 24 -2.76 -24.45 -49.16
CA SER A 24 -2.04 -24.90 -47.94
C SER A 24 -1.85 -23.81 -46.89
N SER A 25 -2.51 -22.64 -46.98
CA SER A 25 -2.50 -21.61 -45.92
C SER A 25 -3.89 -21.16 -45.51
N MET A 26 -4.89 -22.03 -45.48
CA MET A 26 -5.90 -21.87 -44.47
C MET A 26 -5.28 -22.27 -43.13
N ALA A 27 -4.55 -21.32 -42.51
CA ALA A 27 -4.27 -21.41 -41.10
C ALA A 27 -5.63 -21.67 -40.43
N ALA A 28 -5.81 -22.87 -39.89
CA ALA A 28 -6.96 -23.12 -39.00
C ALA A 28 -7.05 -21.93 -38.06
N PRO A 29 -8.24 -21.34 -37.88
CA PRO A 29 -8.36 -20.27 -36.88
C PRO A 29 -7.79 -20.88 -35.62
N ALA A 30 -6.71 -20.28 -35.09
CA ALA A 30 -6.24 -20.62 -33.77
C ALA A 30 -7.49 -20.45 -32.91
N LEU A 31 -8.08 -21.55 -32.46
CA LEU A 31 -9.14 -21.54 -31.47
C LEU A 31 -8.52 -20.80 -30.30
N ALA A 32 -8.79 -19.51 -30.19
CA ALA A 32 -8.40 -18.72 -29.04
C ALA A 32 -9.02 -19.47 -27.87
N GLN A 33 -8.18 -20.21 -27.15
CA GLN A 33 -8.62 -20.99 -26.01
C GLN A 33 -9.34 -20.01 -25.11
N ALA A 34 -10.65 -20.20 -24.93
CA ALA A 34 -11.46 -19.27 -24.16
C ALA A 34 -10.78 -19.06 -22.81
N ALA A 35 -10.51 -17.81 -22.45
CA ALA A 35 -9.87 -17.50 -21.19
C ALA A 35 -10.69 -18.13 -20.04
N PRO A 36 -10.06 -18.86 -19.10
CA PRO A 36 -10.78 -19.59 -18.07
C PRO A 36 -11.55 -18.62 -17.16
N GLU A 37 -12.71 -19.07 -16.66
CA GLU A 37 -13.40 -18.35 -15.61
C GLU A 37 -12.68 -18.55 -14.27
N VAL A 38 -12.40 -17.45 -13.59
CA VAL A 38 -11.74 -17.43 -12.29
C VAL A 38 -12.59 -16.63 -11.30
N SER A 39 -12.86 -17.21 -10.14
CA SER A 39 -13.58 -16.55 -9.06
C SER A 39 -12.77 -16.65 -7.77
N TRP A 40 -12.36 -15.50 -7.23
CA TRP A 40 -11.60 -15.39 -5.99
C TRP A 40 -12.38 -14.68 -4.90
N ARG A 41 -12.03 -14.98 -3.65
CA ARG A 41 -12.47 -14.24 -2.47
C ARG A 41 -11.30 -13.45 -1.93
N LEU A 42 -11.55 -12.18 -1.62
CA LEU A 42 -10.58 -11.29 -1.00
C LEU A 42 -11.12 -10.85 0.36
N THR A 43 -10.38 -11.10 1.44
CA THR A 43 -10.68 -10.53 2.76
C THR A 43 -9.85 -9.27 2.99
N ALA A 44 -10.47 -8.19 3.47
CA ALA A 44 -9.77 -6.92 3.77
C ALA A 44 -9.60 -6.74 5.28
N SER A 45 -8.55 -6.03 5.68
CA SER A 45 -8.34 -5.65 7.09
C SER A 45 -9.17 -4.43 7.53
N TRP A 46 -10.04 -3.92 6.67
CA TRP A 46 -10.73 -2.64 6.82
C TRP A 46 -12.24 -2.81 6.96
N PRO A 47 -12.92 -1.96 7.78
CA PRO A 47 -14.37 -1.89 7.79
C PRO A 47 -14.90 -1.22 6.52
N LYS A 48 -16.12 -1.58 6.09
CA LYS A 48 -16.77 -1.01 4.88
C LYS A 48 -17.01 0.50 4.94
N SER A 49 -17.09 1.08 6.14
CA SER A 49 -17.30 2.51 6.33
C SER A 49 -16.15 3.38 5.80
N LEU A 50 -14.96 2.81 5.65
CA LEU A 50 -13.77 3.49 5.15
C LEU A 50 -13.69 3.40 3.62
N ASP A 51 -14.48 4.21 2.93
CA ASP A 51 -14.68 4.18 1.47
C ASP A 51 -13.45 4.62 0.65
N THR A 52 -12.34 4.93 1.30
CA THR A 52 -11.05 5.14 0.64
C THR A 52 -10.21 3.89 0.73
N ILE A 53 -9.83 3.44 1.93
CA ILE A 53 -8.96 2.28 2.07
C ILE A 53 -9.67 0.96 1.71
N PHE A 54 -10.95 0.79 2.10
CA PHE A 54 -11.78 -0.33 1.66
C PHE A 54 -12.24 -0.14 0.21
N GLY A 55 -12.64 1.08 -0.16
CA GLY A 55 -13.11 1.40 -1.51
C GLY A 55 -12.07 1.15 -2.61
N ALA A 56 -10.77 1.27 -2.32
CA ALA A 56 -9.71 0.91 -3.27
C ALA A 56 -9.68 -0.60 -3.57
N VAL A 57 -10.07 -1.44 -2.60
CA VAL A 57 -10.18 -2.88 -2.81
C VAL A 57 -11.35 -3.22 -3.75
N GLU A 58 -12.49 -2.57 -3.53
CA GLU A 58 -13.67 -2.71 -4.40
C GLU A 58 -13.36 -2.17 -5.81
N PHE A 59 -12.67 -1.02 -5.89
CA PHE A 59 -12.20 -0.45 -7.15
C PHE A 59 -11.31 -1.43 -7.91
N MET A 60 -10.30 -2.01 -7.25
CA MET A 60 -9.40 -2.99 -7.85
C MET A 60 -10.17 -4.22 -8.37
N ALA A 61 -11.06 -4.78 -7.55
CA ALA A 61 -11.87 -5.95 -7.94
C ALA A 61 -12.74 -5.66 -9.15
N LYS A 62 -13.36 -4.47 -9.22
CA LYS A 62 -14.12 -4.00 -10.37
C LYS A 62 -13.24 -3.88 -11.61
N ARG A 63 -12.03 -3.30 -11.50
CA ARG A 63 -11.11 -3.18 -12.63
C ARG A 63 -10.67 -4.53 -13.18
N VAL A 64 -10.39 -5.51 -12.32
CA VAL A 64 -10.06 -6.88 -12.75
C VAL A 64 -11.20 -7.50 -13.54
N ALA A 65 -12.45 -7.33 -13.08
CA ALA A 65 -13.62 -7.83 -13.79
C ALA A 65 -13.79 -7.15 -15.15
N GLU A 66 -13.69 -5.83 -15.23
CA GLU A 66 -13.77 -5.05 -16.48
C GLU A 66 -12.69 -5.46 -17.48
N LEU A 67 -11.42 -5.57 -17.04
CA LEU A 67 -10.29 -5.93 -17.90
C LEU A 67 -10.41 -7.35 -18.46
N SER A 68 -11.09 -8.25 -17.75
CA SER A 68 -11.20 -9.67 -18.09
C SER A 68 -12.56 -10.04 -18.74
N ASP A 69 -13.37 -9.08 -19.17
CA ASP A 69 -14.74 -9.32 -19.65
C ASP A 69 -15.57 -10.16 -18.66
N ASN A 70 -15.42 -9.88 -17.37
CA ASN A 70 -16.06 -10.60 -16.26
C ASN A 70 -15.67 -12.08 -16.13
N LYS A 71 -14.58 -12.51 -16.74
CA LYS A 71 -14.07 -13.88 -16.60
C LYS A 71 -13.19 -14.07 -15.37
N PHE A 72 -12.58 -13.02 -14.86
CA PHE A 72 -11.90 -13.03 -13.58
C PHE A 72 -12.63 -12.09 -12.60
N LYS A 73 -13.24 -12.67 -11.57
CA LYS A 73 -14.02 -11.94 -10.56
C LYS A 73 -13.40 -12.11 -9.19
N ILE A 74 -13.35 -11.02 -8.42
CA ILE A 74 -12.89 -11.01 -7.03
C ILE A 74 -14.05 -10.51 -6.17
N GLN A 75 -14.56 -11.39 -5.30
CA GLN A 75 -15.55 -11.01 -4.30
C GLN A 75 -14.83 -10.45 -3.06
N VAL A 76 -15.16 -9.22 -2.68
CA VAL A 76 -14.53 -8.50 -1.58
C VAL A 76 -15.34 -8.65 -0.29
N PHE A 77 -14.65 -8.96 0.79
CA PHE A 77 -15.20 -9.10 2.14
C PHE A 77 -14.46 -8.15 3.10
N ALA A 78 -15.21 -7.46 3.93
CA ALA A 78 -14.65 -6.56 4.94
C ALA A 78 -14.06 -7.34 6.14
N ALA A 79 -13.33 -6.62 6.99
CA ALA A 79 -12.84 -7.15 8.25
C ALA A 79 -13.98 -7.73 9.08
N GLY A 80 -13.80 -8.99 9.54
CA GLY A 80 -14.78 -9.71 10.36
C GLY A 80 -15.82 -10.50 9.57
N GLU A 81 -15.95 -10.34 8.23
CA GLU A 81 -16.91 -11.11 7.43
C GLU A 81 -16.41 -12.55 7.18
N ILE A 82 -15.11 -12.77 7.00
CA ILE A 82 -14.50 -14.12 6.89
C ILE A 82 -13.60 -14.36 8.09
N VAL A 83 -12.66 -13.44 8.34
CA VAL A 83 -11.71 -13.49 9.47
C VAL A 83 -11.56 -12.10 10.09
N PRO A 84 -11.14 -12.00 11.37
CA PRO A 84 -10.75 -10.73 11.95
C PRO A 84 -9.69 -10.01 11.09
N GLY A 85 -9.75 -8.68 11.00
CA GLY A 85 -8.91 -7.90 10.07
C GLY A 85 -7.41 -8.12 10.21
N LEU A 86 -6.90 -8.39 11.44
CA LEU A 86 -5.49 -8.67 11.69
C LEU A 86 -5.07 -10.12 11.34
N GLN A 87 -6.02 -10.98 10.96
CA GLN A 87 -5.77 -12.37 10.55
C GLN A 87 -5.88 -12.57 9.03
N ALA A 88 -6.01 -11.47 8.28
CA ALA A 88 -6.22 -11.53 6.83
C ALA A 88 -5.09 -12.29 6.10
N LEU A 89 -3.82 -12.06 6.46
CA LEU A 89 -2.69 -12.78 5.87
C LEU A 89 -2.73 -14.28 6.21
N ASP A 90 -3.08 -14.64 7.44
CA ASP A 90 -3.17 -16.04 7.86
C ASP A 90 -4.18 -16.80 7.02
N ALA A 91 -5.32 -16.19 6.72
CA ALA A 91 -6.36 -16.77 5.85
C ALA A 91 -5.84 -17.05 4.43
N VAL A 92 -4.99 -16.18 3.89
CA VAL A 92 -4.35 -16.38 2.57
C VAL A 92 -3.26 -17.46 2.64
N GLN A 93 -2.41 -17.42 3.66
CA GLN A 93 -1.35 -18.43 3.85
C GLN A 93 -1.92 -19.84 3.91
N ASN A 94 -3.04 -20.01 4.60
CA ASN A 94 -3.71 -21.30 4.82
C ASN A 94 -4.66 -21.68 3.68
N GLY A 95 -4.81 -20.84 2.64
CA GLY A 95 -5.70 -21.11 1.52
C GLY A 95 -7.20 -20.98 1.84
N THR A 96 -7.57 -20.37 2.97
CA THR A 96 -8.98 -20.10 3.33
C THR A 96 -9.62 -19.16 2.33
N VAL A 97 -8.84 -18.16 1.85
CA VAL A 97 -9.17 -17.26 0.75
C VAL A 97 -8.00 -17.15 -0.22
N GLU A 98 -8.26 -16.74 -1.43
CA GLU A 98 -7.27 -16.65 -2.51
C GLU A 98 -6.33 -15.47 -2.32
N CYS A 99 -6.85 -14.34 -1.78
CA CYS A 99 -6.07 -13.13 -1.53
C CYS A 99 -6.65 -12.31 -0.37
N CYS A 100 -5.85 -11.35 0.12
CA CYS A 100 -6.32 -10.34 1.08
C CYS A 100 -5.72 -8.97 0.75
N HIS A 101 -6.39 -7.90 1.23
CA HIS A 101 -5.86 -6.54 1.21
C HIS A 101 -5.64 -6.06 2.65
N THR A 102 -4.38 -5.74 2.96
CA THR A 102 -3.97 -5.45 4.33
C THR A 102 -2.72 -4.56 4.37
N SER A 103 -2.33 -4.13 5.56
CA SER A 103 -1.05 -3.48 5.80
C SER A 103 -0.01 -4.53 6.25
N PRO A 104 1.09 -4.69 5.50
CA PRO A 104 2.13 -5.66 5.85
C PRO A 104 2.66 -5.54 7.28
N PHE A 105 2.80 -4.33 7.83
CA PHE A 105 3.34 -4.13 9.18
C PHE A 105 2.48 -4.77 10.29
N TYR A 106 1.22 -5.11 10.04
CA TYR A 106 0.39 -5.85 11.00
C TYR A 106 1.01 -7.21 11.37
N TYR A 107 1.85 -7.73 10.51
CA TYR A 107 2.53 -9.03 10.68
C TYR A 107 3.98 -8.91 11.16
N TYR A 108 4.36 -7.72 11.68
CA TYR A 108 5.68 -7.47 12.28
C TYR A 108 6.06 -8.55 13.32
N GLY A 109 5.10 -9.01 14.11
CA GLY A 109 5.30 -10.07 15.09
C GLY A 109 5.68 -11.44 14.50
N LYS A 110 5.34 -11.70 13.22
CA LYS A 110 5.81 -12.91 12.52
C LYS A 110 7.26 -12.76 12.05
N ASN A 111 7.60 -11.62 11.51
CA ASN A 111 8.95 -11.24 11.13
C ASN A 111 9.04 -9.71 10.96
N PRO A 112 10.03 -9.04 11.59
CA PRO A 112 10.19 -7.60 11.48
C PRO A 112 10.30 -7.05 10.05
N ALA A 113 10.76 -7.85 9.09
CA ALA A 113 10.89 -7.45 7.69
C ALA A 113 9.55 -7.09 7.02
N PHE A 114 8.42 -7.54 7.56
CA PHE A 114 7.10 -7.10 7.09
C PHE A 114 6.90 -5.58 7.17
N ALA A 115 7.59 -4.88 8.08
CA ALA A 115 7.49 -3.43 8.21
C ALA A 115 7.78 -2.72 6.88
N PHE A 116 8.78 -3.16 6.11
CA PHE A 116 9.15 -2.52 4.84
C PHE A 116 8.07 -2.60 3.77
N GLY A 117 7.14 -3.53 3.86
CA GLY A 117 6.00 -3.62 2.95
C GLY A 117 5.02 -2.46 3.12
N THR A 118 4.93 -1.88 4.32
CA THR A 118 4.12 -0.70 4.62
C THR A 118 4.96 0.56 4.62
N ASP A 119 5.69 0.80 5.68
CA ASP A 119 6.66 1.87 5.88
C ASP A 119 7.50 1.57 7.12
N ILE A 120 8.58 2.33 7.29
CA ILE A 120 9.32 2.37 8.55
C ILE A 120 9.32 3.79 9.10
N PRO A 121 9.40 3.98 10.42
CA PRO A 121 9.47 5.30 11.01
C PRO A 121 10.56 6.17 10.40
N PHE A 122 10.24 7.44 10.13
CA PHE A 122 11.08 8.39 9.38
C PHE A 122 11.50 7.88 7.99
N GLY A 123 10.62 7.10 7.36
CA GLY A 123 10.85 6.47 6.07
C GLY A 123 10.71 7.42 4.88
N MET A 124 10.00 6.99 3.87
CA MET A 124 9.83 7.70 2.61
C MET A 124 8.36 8.12 2.40
N ASN A 125 8.14 9.30 1.81
CA ASN A 125 6.79 9.70 1.41
C ASN A 125 6.23 8.79 0.30
N ALA A 126 4.93 8.91 0.00
CA ALA A 126 4.23 8.05 -0.96
C ALA A 126 4.90 7.97 -2.34
N ARG A 127 5.41 9.11 -2.85
CA ARG A 127 6.10 9.15 -4.14
C ARG A 127 7.44 8.43 -4.11
N MET A 128 8.23 8.65 -3.07
CA MET A 128 9.51 7.95 -2.87
C MET A 128 9.29 6.46 -2.64
N ARG A 129 8.24 6.08 -1.90
CA ARG A 129 7.84 4.67 -1.67
C ARG A 129 7.50 3.97 -2.98
N ASN A 130 6.70 4.60 -3.83
CA ASN A 130 6.39 4.06 -5.15
C ASN A 130 7.65 3.93 -6.02
N ALA A 131 8.54 4.93 -5.99
CA ALA A 131 9.82 4.85 -6.69
C ALA A 131 10.68 3.68 -6.19
N TRP A 132 10.75 3.46 -4.88
CA TRP A 132 11.46 2.34 -4.30
C TRP A 132 10.83 0.99 -4.68
N MET A 133 9.51 0.87 -4.56
CA MET A 133 8.81 -0.37 -4.88
C MET A 133 8.99 -0.77 -6.35
N TYR A 134 8.84 0.17 -7.29
CA TYR A 134 8.82 -0.16 -8.71
C TYR A 134 10.20 -0.08 -9.39
N PHE A 135 11.14 0.73 -8.88
CA PHE A 135 12.44 0.97 -9.53
C PHE A 135 13.65 0.86 -8.59
N GLY A 136 13.44 0.85 -7.27
CA GLY A 136 14.51 0.72 -6.27
C GLY A 136 14.77 -0.72 -5.82
N GLY A 137 14.13 -1.71 -6.44
CA GLY A 137 14.25 -3.13 -6.07
C GLY A 137 13.36 -3.54 -4.88
N GLY A 138 12.55 -2.62 -4.34
CA GLY A 138 11.73 -2.87 -3.15
C GLY A 138 10.72 -4.00 -3.34
N LEU A 139 10.00 -4.03 -4.47
CA LEU A 139 8.99 -5.05 -4.72
C LEU A 139 9.61 -6.45 -4.87
N ASP A 140 10.75 -6.56 -5.53
CA ASP A 140 11.45 -7.83 -5.69
C ASP A 140 11.96 -8.36 -4.34
N LEU A 141 12.60 -7.50 -3.53
CA LEU A 141 13.07 -7.85 -2.20
C LEU A 141 11.91 -8.28 -1.29
N MET A 142 10.80 -7.55 -1.32
CA MET A 142 9.62 -7.89 -0.53
C MET A 142 8.99 -9.20 -1.00
N ASN A 143 8.89 -9.44 -2.32
CA ASN A 143 8.34 -10.69 -2.84
C ASN A 143 9.28 -11.89 -2.61
N GLU A 144 10.60 -11.71 -2.64
CA GLU A 144 11.55 -12.74 -2.21
C GLU A 144 11.29 -13.15 -0.75
N PHE A 145 11.12 -12.16 0.13
CA PHE A 145 10.80 -12.38 1.54
C PHE A 145 9.43 -13.02 1.75
N HIS A 146 8.40 -12.56 1.06
CA HIS A 146 7.02 -13.03 1.26
C HIS A 146 6.79 -14.47 0.79
N LYS A 147 7.62 -15.00 -0.11
CA LYS A 147 7.55 -16.41 -0.53
C LYS A 147 7.64 -17.40 0.63
N GLU A 148 8.37 -17.04 1.69
CA GLU A 148 8.48 -17.88 2.89
C GLU A 148 7.17 -18.01 3.66
N PHE A 149 6.26 -17.07 3.42
CA PHE A 149 4.92 -17.04 4.00
C PHE A 149 3.86 -17.54 3.01
N ASN A 150 4.25 -18.25 1.94
CA ASN A 150 3.37 -18.78 0.92
C ASN A 150 2.51 -17.73 0.21
N VAL A 151 3.02 -16.49 0.06
CA VAL A 151 2.31 -15.39 -0.60
C VAL A 151 3.21 -14.59 -1.53
N THR A 152 2.59 -13.92 -2.51
CA THR A 152 3.16 -12.81 -3.28
C THR A 152 2.40 -11.53 -2.97
N TYR A 153 3.04 -10.39 -3.17
CA TYR A 153 2.53 -9.07 -2.80
C TYR A 153 2.49 -8.12 -3.99
N LEU A 154 1.41 -7.35 -4.06
CA LEU A 154 1.22 -6.26 -5.02
C LEU A 154 0.84 -4.99 -4.25
N PRO A 155 1.57 -3.87 -4.40
CA PRO A 155 1.11 -2.58 -3.90
C PRO A 155 -0.26 -2.24 -4.51
N ALA A 156 -1.25 -1.94 -3.66
CA ALA A 156 -2.62 -1.69 -4.10
C ALA A 156 -3.29 -0.55 -3.32
N GLY A 157 -2.51 0.32 -2.73
CA GLY A 157 -2.94 1.51 -2.02
C GLY A 157 -1.79 2.22 -1.33
N ASN A 158 -1.95 3.53 -1.16
CA ASN A 158 -1.07 4.34 -0.32
C ASN A 158 -1.91 5.38 0.42
N THR A 159 -1.71 5.51 1.72
CA THR A 159 -2.47 6.45 2.55
C THR A 159 -1.89 7.87 2.52
N ASN A 160 -0.76 8.06 1.87
CA ASN A 160 0.07 9.27 1.93
C ASN A 160 0.55 9.56 3.37
N ALA A 161 1.08 10.74 3.62
CA ALA A 161 1.54 11.10 4.96
C ALA A 161 0.39 11.05 5.96
N GLN A 162 0.59 10.26 7.01
CA GLN A 162 -0.40 10.12 8.06
C GLN A 162 -0.27 11.21 9.13
N MET A 163 -1.34 11.36 9.91
CA MET A 163 -1.33 12.20 11.11
C MET A 163 -0.73 11.45 12.30
N GLY A 164 -0.29 12.22 13.28
CA GLY A 164 0.27 11.70 14.53
C GLY A 164 -0.77 11.17 15.52
N GLY A 165 -2.02 11.05 15.11
CA GLY A 165 -3.10 10.41 15.86
C GLY A 165 -3.79 11.29 16.90
N TRP A 166 -4.70 10.64 17.61
CA TRP A 166 -5.65 11.25 18.56
C TRP A 166 -5.27 10.89 19.98
N PHE A 167 -5.24 11.91 20.84
CA PHE A 167 -4.85 11.78 22.24
C PHE A 167 -5.95 12.36 23.14
N ARG A 168 -6.29 11.66 24.22
CA ARG A 168 -7.25 12.13 25.25
C ARG A 168 -6.64 13.21 26.12
N LYS A 169 -5.32 13.21 26.28
CA LYS A 169 -4.54 14.22 27.02
C LYS A 169 -3.53 14.88 26.10
N GLU A 170 -3.17 16.12 26.40
CA GLU A 170 -2.13 16.84 25.67
C GLU A 170 -0.75 16.28 26.01
N ILE A 171 0.08 16.12 25.00
CA ILE A 171 1.50 15.70 25.11
C ILE A 171 2.35 16.97 25.02
N LYS A 172 3.00 17.32 26.08
CA LYS A 172 3.83 18.53 26.21
C LYS A 172 5.33 18.25 26.22
N SER A 173 5.70 17.01 26.54
CA SER A 173 7.09 16.55 26.62
C SER A 173 7.16 15.05 26.46
N ILE A 174 8.40 14.52 26.35
CA ILE A 174 8.68 13.08 26.32
C ILE A 174 8.17 12.34 27.56
N GLU A 175 8.11 13.02 28.73
CA GLU A 175 7.64 12.41 29.97
C GLU A 175 6.15 12.03 29.90
N ASP A 176 5.35 12.73 29.12
CA ASP A 176 3.92 12.45 28.95
C ASP A 176 3.64 11.15 28.18
N LEU A 177 4.67 10.59 27.53
CA LEU A 177 4.57 9.29 26.86
C LEU A 177 4.67 8.11 27.82
N LYS A 178 5.22 8.29 29.04
CA LYS A 178 5.40 7.19 29.98
C LYS A 178 4.07 6.62 30.48
N GLY A 179 3.90 5.32 30.28
CA GLY A 179 2.66 4.61 30.64
C GLY A 179 1.47 4.88 29.74
N LEU A 180 1.62 5.70 28.68
CA LEU A 180 0.56 5.99 27.72
C LEU A 180 0.15 4.70 26.99
N LYS A 181 -1.12 4.31 27.10
CA LYS A 181 -1.68 3.19 26.35
C LYS A 181 -2.05 3.68 24.97
N PHE A 182 -1.23 3.32 23.99
CA PHE A 182 -1.36 3.85 22.63
C PHE A 182 -1.67 2.75 21.62
N ARG A 183 -2.77 2.89 20.89
CA ARG A 183 -3.04 2.03 19.75
C ARG A 183 -2.07 2.41 18.65
N ILE A 184 -1.06 1.61 18.51
CA ILE A 184 -0.03 1.67 17.48
C ILE A 184 0.61 0.29 17.38
N GLY A 185 0.97 -0.15 16.18
CA GLY A 185 1.52 -1.48 15.96
C GLY A 185 2.91 -1.47 15.36
N GLY A 186 3.38 -2.69 15.09
CA GLY A 186 4.59 -2.92 14.32
C GLY A 186 5.85 -2.31 14.92
N LEU A 187 6.72 -1.82 14.05
CA LEU A 187 8.01 -1.24 14.40
C LEU A 187 7.86 0.04 15.26
N ALA A 188 6.88 0.89 14.94
CA ALA A 188 6.61 2.10 15.71
C ALA A 188 6.23 1.79 17.16
N GLY A 189 5.42 0.75 17.38
CA GLY A 189 5.12 0.27 18.74
C GLY A 189 6.37 -0.17 19.49
N THR A 190 7.27 -0.88 18.84
CA THR A 190 8.56 -1.30 19.43
C THR A 190 9.43 -0.08 19.83
N ILE A 191 9.50 0.94 18.98
CA ILE A 191 10.25 2.17 19.25
C ILE A 191 9.64 2.92 20.43
N LEU A 192 8.34 3.14 20.42
CA LEU A 192 7.64 3.87 21.46
C LEU A 192 7.67 3.14 22.82
N SER A 193 7.69 1.80 22.82
CA SER A 193 7.83 1.04 24.07
C SER A 193 9.17 1.30 24.77
N LYS A 194 10.24 1.58 24.03
CA LYS A 194 11.53 2.00 24.58
C LYS A 194 11.47 3.38 25.26
N LEU A 195 10.49 4.20 24.88
CA LEU A 195 10.22 5.51 25.47
C LEU A 195 9.14 5.45 26.57
N GLY A 196 8.74 4.23 26.98
CA GLY A 196 7.81 4.00 28.09
C GLY A 196 6.33 3.97 27.70
N VAL A 197 5.98 4.06 26.41
CA VAL A 197 4.62 3.83 25.92
C VAL A 197 4.23 2.36 26.08
N VAL A 198 2.95 2.11 26.27
CA VAL A 198 2.34 0.76 26.26
C VAL A 198 1.59 0.59 24.92
N PRO A 199 2.25 0.08 23.86
CA PRO A 199 1.64 -0.05 22.55
C PRO A 199 0.64 -1.21 22.54
N GLN A 200 -0.45 -1.04 21.78
CA GLN A 200 -1.47 -2.06 21.59
C GLN A 200 -1.87 -2.09 20.11
N GLN A 201 -1.82 -3.27 19.49
CA GLN A 201 -2.30 -3.43 18.13
C GLN A 201 -3.77 -3.82 18.14
N ILE A 202 -4.64 -2.90 17.71
CA ILE A 202 -6.10 -3.06 17.71
C ILE A 202 -6.60 -2.80 16.27
N ALA A 203 -7.54 -3.62 15.80
CA ALA A 203 -8.17 -3.44 14.49
C ALA A 203 -8.94 -2.12 14.40
N GLY A 204 -8.99 -1.52 13.21
CA GLY A 204 -9.57 -0.17 13.02
C GLY A 204 -11.00 -0.01 13.53
N GLY A 205 -11.85 -1.04 13.36
CA GLY A 205 -13.23 -1.01 13.83
C GLY A 205 -13.41 -0.97 15.36
N ASP A 206 -12.36 -1.35 16.12
CA ASP A 206 -12.41 -1.46 17.59
C ASP A 206 -11.77 -0.25 18.31
N ILE A 207 -11.13 0.66 17.56
CA ILE A 207 -10.38 1.78 18.13
C ILE A 207 -11.31 2.76 18.86
N TYR A 208 -12.42 3.15 18.23
CA TYR A 208 -13.37 4.10 18.83
C TYR A 208 -13.82 3.62 20.22
N THR A 209 -14.31 2.39 20.31
CA THR A 209 -14.77 1.80 21.57
C THR A 209 -13.67 1.70 22.63
N SER A 210 -12.44 1.41 22.18
CA SER A 210 -11.27 1.34 23.07
C SER A 210 -10.90 2.71 23.65
N LEU A 211 -10.95 3.79 22.86
CA LEU A 211 -10.78 5.18 23.30
C LEU A 211 -11.93 5.60 24.23
N GLU A 212 -13.18 5.33 23.84
CA GLU A 212 -14.38 5.70 24.60
C GLU A 212 -14.36 5.07 26.01
N ARG A 213 -14.02 3.80 26.10
CA ARG A 213 -13.94 3.07 27.38
C ARG A 213 -12.67 3.40 28.19
N GLY A 214 -11.69 4.11 27.60
CA GLY A 214 -10.43 4.44 28.24
C GLY A 214 -9.50 3.23 28.42
N THR A 215 -9.71 2.15 27.67
CA THR A 215 -8.75 1.03 27.62
C THR A 215 -7.47 1.43 26.92
N ILE A 216 -7.52 2.44 26.04
CA ILE A 216 -6.39 3.15 25.46
C ILE A 216 -6.53 4.67 25.68
N ASP A 217 -5.40 5.37 25.71
CA ASP A 217 -5.31 6.82 25.93
C ASP A 217 -5.12 7.58 24.63
N ALA A 218 -4.61 6.90 23.60
CA ALA A 218 -4.32 7.47 22.29
C ALA A 218 -4.44 6.41 21.19
N ALA A 219 -4.67 6.88 19.96
CA ALA A 219 -4.70 6.02 18.78
C ALA A 219 -4.24 6.80 17.54
N GLU A 220 -3.42 6.15 16.72
CA GLU A 220 -3.20 6.56 15.34
C GLU A 220 -4.12 5.74 14.41
N TRP A 221 -4.39 6.27 13.22
CA TRP A 221 -5.06 5.53 12.16
C TRP A 221 -4.49 5.91 10.79
N VAL A 222 -5.08 6.86 10.10
CA VAL A 222 -4.59 7.32 8.79
C VAL A 222 -4.49 8.84 8.78
N GLY A 223 -5.62 9.52 8.71
CA GLY A 223 -5.67 10.95 8.54
C GLY A 223 -7.10 11.47 8.56
N PRO A 224 -7.27 12.78 8.33
CA PRO A 224 -8.52 13.47 8.63
C PRO A 224 -9.78 12.82 8.08
N TYR A 225 -9.75 12.31 6.86
CA TYR A 225 -10.96 11.78 6.22
C TYR A 225 -11.45 10.46 6.82
N ASP A 226 -10.54 9.53 7.08
CA ASP A 226 -10.88 8.27 7.74
C ASP A 226 -11.17 8.49 9.24
N ASP A 227 -10.35 9.32 9.90
CA ASP A 227 -10.46 9.60 11.34
C ASP A 227 -11.81 10.28 11.68
N GLU A 228 -12.30 11.15 10.79
CA GLU A 228 -13.65 11.73 10.89
C GLU A 228 -14.73 10.65 10.85
N LYS A 229 -14.63 9.70 9.93
CA LYS A 229 -15.59 8.59 9.80
C LYS A 229 -15.58 7.64 10.98
N LEU A 230 -14.40 7.42 11.56
CA LEU A 230 -14.23 6.63 12.77
C LEU A 230 -14.69 7.40 14.04
N GLY A 231 -14.94 8.71 13.93
CA GLY A 231 -15.52 9.50 14.99
C GLY A 231 -14.58 9.87 16.14
N PHE A 232 -13.27 9.79 15.94
CA PHE A 232 -12.28 9.94 17.02
C PHE A 232 -12.35 11.27 17.75
N VAL A 233 -12.74 12.35 17.07
CA VAL A 233 -12.93 13.68 17.69
C VAL A 233 -13.91 13.69 18.86
N LYS A 234 -14.84 12.73 18.92
CA LYS A 234 -15.83 12.62 20.00
C LYS A 234 -15.24 12.06 21.31
N VAL A 235 -14.16 11.29 21.21
CA VAL A 235 -13.57 10.53 22.33
C VAL A 235 -12.13 10.94 22.66
N ALA A 236 -11.48 11.70 21.77
CA ALA A 236 -10.16 12.28 21.98
C ALA A 236 -10.10 13.67 21.32
N LYS A 237 -9.49 14.66 22.00
CA LYS A 237 -9.53 16.06 21.54
C LYS A 237 -8.27 16.53 20.85
N TYR A 238 -7.11 15.98 21.20
CA TYR A 238 -5.82 16.45 20.69
C TYR A 238 -5.43 15.65 19.47
N TYR A 239 -5.29 16.34 18.34
CA TYR A 239 -4.94 15.74 17.05
C TYR A 239 -3.53 16.16 16.66
N TYR A 240 -2.60 15.21 16.72
CA TYR A 240 -1.17 15.48 16.56
C TYR A 240 -0.67 15.31 15.12
N TYR A 241 0.41 16.00 14.79
CA TYR A 241 1.19 15.88 13.57
C TYR A 241 2.68 16.17 13.83
N PRO A 242 3.59 15.73 12.92
CA PRO A 242 3.39 14.77 11.85
C PRO A 242 3.31 13.32 12.36
N GLY A 243 2.74 12.40 11.57
CA GLY A 243 2.81 10.96 11.81
C GLY A 243 4.16 10.41 11.36
N TRP A 244 5.20 10.61 12.15
CA TRP A 244 6.58 10.27 11.84
C TRP A 244 6.83 8.77 11.64
N TRP A 245 5.92 7.94 12.10
CA TRP A 245 5.97 6.48 11.96
C TRP A 245 5.49 5.97 10.61
N GLU A 246 4.65 6.73 9.89
CA GLU A 246 4.09 6.37 8.59
C GLU A 246 4.02 7.60 7.68
N VAL A 247 5.15 7.87 6.99
CA VAL A 247 5.32 9.05 6.13
C VAL A 247 4.68 8.85 4.74
N GLY A 248 4.59 7.59 4.29
CA GLY A 248 3.99 7.22 3.02
C GLY A 248 3.61 5.74 2.95
N PRO A 249 2.78 5.24 3.89
CA PRO A 249 2.55 3.82 4.04
C PRO A 249 1.84 3.23 2.83
N THR A 250 2.39 2.14 2.33
CA THR A 250 1.81 1.32 1.27
C THR A 250 0.96 0.22 1.90
N VAL A 251 -0.23 0.03 1.39
CA VAL A 251 -1.06 -1.14 1.64
C VAL A 251 -1.20 -1.94 0.36
N GLY A 252 -1.51 -3.22 0.45
CA GLY A 252 -1.57 -4.00 -0.78
C GLY A 252 -2.21 -5.36 -0.66
N VAL A 253 -2.20 -6.04 -1.77
CA VAL A 253 -2.79 -7.36 -1.92
C VAL A 253 -1.73 -8.43 -1.75
N PHE A 254 -1.96 -9.32 -0.78
CA PHE A 254 -1.28 -10.60 -0.72
C PHE A 254 -2.11 -11.65 -1.45
N VAL A 255 -1.48 -12.42 -2.31
CA VAL A 255 -2.08 -13.53 -3.05
C VAL A 255 -1.37 -14.82 -2.66
N ASN A 256 -2.12 -15.88 -2.39
CA ASN A 256 -1.56 -17.22 -2.16
C ASN A 256 -0.71 -17.67 -3.36
N LEU A 257 0.49 -18.22 -3.13
CA LEU A 257 1.42 -18.56 -4.21
C LEU A 257 0.88 -19.59 -5.19
N GLU A 258 0.16 -20.61 -4.73
CA GLU A 258 -0.44 -21.60 -5.60
C GLU A 258 -1.52 -20.96 -6.49
N LYS A 259 -2.38 -20.11 -5.89
CA LYS A 259 -3.42 -19.37 -6.64
C LYS A 259 -2.79 -18.39 -7.64
N TRP A 260 -1.72 -17.71 -7.26
CA TRP A 260 -0.97 -16.88 -8.17
C TRP A 260 -0.35 -17.69 -9.31
N ALA A 261 0.27 -18.83 -9.01
CA ALA A 261 0.89 -19.69 -10.03
C ALA A 261 -0.13 -20.20 -11.05
N SER A 262 -1.35 -20.54 -10.61
CA SER A 262 -2.43 -21.07 -11.45
C SER A 262 -3.06 -20.03 -12.39
N LEU A 263 -2.87 -18.72 -12.16
CA LEU A 263 -3.43 -17.70 -13.03
C LEU A 263 -2.75 -17.70 -14.41
N PRO A 264 -3.54 -17.55 -15.50
CA PRO A 264 -3.00 -17.25 -16.81
C PRO A 264 -2.14 -15.97 -16.78
N PRO A 265 -1.09 -15.87 -17.63
CA PRO A 265 -0.24 -14.67 -17.67
C PRO A 265 -1.02 -13.36 -17.88
N ALA A 266 -2.05 -13.39 -18.72
CA ALA A 266 -2.92 -12.23 -18.94
C ALA A 266 -3.64 -11.78 -17.66
N TYR A 267 -4.15 -12.72 -16.83
CA TYR A 267 -4.84 -12.38 -15.59
C TYR A 267 -3.88 -11.87 -14.51
N LYS A 268 -2.64 -12.38 -14.48
CA LYS A 268 -1.59 -11.81 -13.63
C LYS A 268 -1.32 -10.35 -13.99
N ALA A 269 -1.19 -10.05 -15.29
CA ALA A 269 -1.00 -8.67 -15.76
C ALA A 269 -2.20 -7.78 -15.43
N MET A 270 -3.44 -8.26 -15.63
CA MET A 270 -4.64 -7.52 -15.28
C MET A 270 -4.72 -7.19 -13.78
N LEU A 271 -4.40 -8.15 -12.91
CA LEU A 271 -4.38 -7.92 -11.47
C LEU A 271 -3.28 -6.93 -11.06
N GLN A 272 -2.09 -7.02 -11.67
CA GLN A 272 -1.00 -6.06 -11.43
C GLN A 272 -1.39 -4.64 -11.86
N VAL A 273 -2.00 -4.47 -13.03
CA VAL A 273 -2.48 -3.16 -13.51
C VAL A 273 -3.57 -2.61 -12.60
N ALA A 274 -4.56 -3.43 -12.24
CA ALA A 274 -5.65 -3.01 -11.35
C ALA A 274 -5.14 -2.64 -9.94
N ALA A 275 -4.14 -3.36 -9.41
CA ALA A 275 -3.50 -3.04 -8.14
C ALA A 275 -2.75 -1.70 -8.20
N ALA A 276 -1.97 -1.46 -9.26
CA ALA A 276 -1.26 -0.20 -9.46
C ALA A 276 -2.23 0.99 -9.65
N GLU A 277 -3.34 0.80 -10.36
CA GLU A 277 -4.39 1.81 -10.51
C GLU A 277 -5.08 2.09 -9.16
N ALA A 278 -5.36 1.07 -8.35
CA ALA A 278 -5.92 1.23 -7.00
C ALA A 278 -4.96 1.96 -6.06
N ASN A 279 -3.66 1.73 -6.17
CA ASN A 279 -2.63 2.46 -5.42
C ASN A 279 -2.70 3.97 -5.72
N GLN A 280 -2.75 4.35 -6.99
CA GLN A 280 -2.89 5.75 -7.41
C GLN A 280 -4.25 6.34 -7.00
N TRP A 281 -5.33 5.57 -7.17
CA TRP A 281 -6.69 5.99 -6.82
C TRP A 281 -6.82 6.32 -5.33
N MET A 282 -6.29 5.46 -4.45
CA MET A 282 -6.34 5.67 -3.00
C MET A 282 -5.57 6.92 -2.61
N SER A 283 -4.33 7.07 -3.09
CA SER A 283 -3.48 8.23 -2.82
C SER A 283 -4.15 9.54 -3.23
N ALA A 284 -4.66 9.61 -4.48
CA ALA A 284 -5.33 10.80 -4.99
C ALA A 284 -6.60 11.14 -4.22
N LYS A 285 -7.37 10.12 -3.79
CA LYS A 285 -8.61 10.34 -3.04
C LYS A 285 -8.34 10.89 -1.64
N TYR A 286 -7.31 10.39 -0.94
CA TYR A 286 -6.91 10.95 0.36
C TYR A 286 -6.45 12.40 0.23
N ASP A 287 -5.59 12.71 -0.75
CA ASP A 287 -5.11 14.08 -0.98
C ASP A 287 -6.26 15.05 -1.28
N ALA A 288 -7.26 14.61 -2.03
CA ALA A 288 -8.42 15.43 -2.36
C ALA A 288 -9.34 15.66 -1.15
N LEU A 289 -9.51 14.67 -0.28
CA LEU A 289 -10.54 14.70 0.78
C LEU A 289 -10.01 15.12 2.15
N ASN A 290 -8.76 14.83 2.48
CA ASN A 290 -8.16 15.16 3.78
C ASN A 290 -8.22 16.65 4.12
N PRO A 291 -7.97 17.62 3.22
CA PRO A 291 -7.99 19.04 3.57
C PRO A 291 -9.35 19.52 4.05
N GLN A 292 -10.44 19.03 3.46
CA GLN A 292 -11.79 19.41 3.85
C GLN A 292 -12.23 18.69 5.15
N ALA A 293 -11.85 17.42 5.29
CA ALA A 293 -12.10 16.67 6.53
C ALA A 293 -11.37 17.30 7.72
N LEU A 294 -10.13 17.75 7.55
CA LEU A 294 -9.38 18.46 8.60
C LEU A 294 -10.12 19.73 9.06
N LYS A 295 -10.66 20.51 8.13
CA LYS A 295 -11.45 21.70 8.48
C LYS A 295 -12.70 21.33 9.29
N ARG A 296 -13.40 20.26 8.90
CA ARG A 296 -14.59 19.80 9.63
C ARG A 296 -14.23 19.29 11.02
N LEU A 297 -13.14 18.53 11.16
CA LEU A 297 -12.65 18.04 12.45
C LEU A 297 -12.29 19.19 13.41
N ILE A 298 -11.59 20.23 12.90
CA ILE A 298 -11.29 21.44 13.70
C ILE A 298 -12.59 22.14 14.10
N GLY A 299 -13.54 22.29 13.18
CA GLY A 299 -14.87 22.85 13.47
C GLY A 299 -15.66 22.02 14.48
N ALA A 300 -15.43 20.70 14.55
CA ALA A 300 -16.02 19.80 15.55
C ALA A 300 -15.27 19.79 16.89
N GLY A 301 -14.24 20.63 17.07
CA GLY A 301 -13.51 20.82 18.33
C GLY A 301 -12.17 20.07 18.44
N ALA A 302 -11.67 19.48 17.36
CA ALA A 302 -10.33 18.90 17.34
C ALA A 302 -9.27 19.99 17.57
N GLN A 303 -8.37 19.74 18.50
CA GLN A 303 -7.25 20.61 18.80
C GLN A 303 -5.98 20.13 18.11
N LEU A 304 -5.68 20.74 16.97
CA LEU A 304 -4.48 20.41 16.19
C LEU A 304 -3.21 20.80 16.97
N ARG A 305 -2.26 19.89 17.08
CA ARG A 305 -0.99 20.08 17.80
C ARG A 305 0.18 19.49 17.01
N ALA A 306 1.28 20.22 16.94
CA ALA A 306 2.55 19.63 16.57
C ALA A 306 3.09 18.82 17.76
N PHE A 307 3.74 17.68 17.48
CA PHE A 307 4.53 17.04 18.53
C PHE A 307 5.65 17.97 19.01
N PRO A 308 5.92 18.00 20.32
CA PRO A 308 7.08 18.74 20.84
C PRO A 308 8.39 18.28 20.20
N PRO A 309 9.36 19.19 19.97
CA PRO A 309 10.65 18.84 19.37
C PRO A 309 11.40 17.73 20.13
N ASP A 310 11.41 17.76 21.45
CA ASP A 310 12.04 16.75 22.29
C ASP A 310 11.45 15.35 22.10
N VAL A 311 10.14 15.25 21.82
CA VAL A 311 9.46 14.00 21.49
C VAL A 311 9.97 13.48 20.15
N ILE A 312 9.97 14.31 19.10
CA ILE A 312 10.42 13.90 17.75
C ILE A 312 11.89 13.52 17.74
N GLU A 313 12.76 14.30 18.41
CA GLU A 313 14.20 14.03 18.52
C GLU A 313 14.48 12.72 19.26
N SER A 314 13.76 12.47 20.36
CA SER A 314 13.87 11.21 21.11
C SER A 314 13.40 10.02 20.27
N CYS A 315 12.28 10.16 19.55
CA CYS A 315 11.78 9.13 18.66
C CYS A 315 12.75 8.85 17.51
N TRP A 316 13.34 9.88 16.91
CA TRP A 316 14.38 9.76 15.89
C TRP A 316 15.58 8.94 16.38
N LYS A 317 16.13 9.30 17.54
CA LYS A 317 17.27 8.60 18.14
C LYS A 317 16.97 7.13 18.40
N VAL A 318 15.86 6.85 19.09
CA VAL A 318 15.46 5.48 19.43
C VAL A 318 15.10 4.67 18.17
N THR A 319 14.60 5.32 17.13
CA THR A 319 14.34 4.65 15.85
C THR A 319 15.61 4.01 15.29
N HIS A 320 16.72 4.74 15.22
CA HIS A 320 17.99 4.21 14.70
C HIS A 320 18.52 3.08 15.58
N GLU A 321 18.47 3.24 16.90
CA GLU A 321 18.87 2.19 17.85
C GLU A 321 18.08 0.88 17.64
N VAL A 322 16.77 0.99 17.43
CA VAL A 322 15.92 -0.18 17.21
C VAL A 322 16.14 -0.80 15.82
N LEU A 323 16.28 0.02 14.78
CA LEU A 323 16.53 -0.47 13.41
C LEU A 323 17.86 -1.23 13.34
N ASP A 324 18.91 -0.70 13.96
CA ASP A 324 20.24 -1.32 14.00
C ASP A 324 20.21 -2.63 14.83
N ASP A 325 19.52 -2.62 15.97
CA ASP A 325 19.35 -3.82 16.80
C ASP A 325 18.62 -4.92 16.04
N VAL A 326 17.49 -4.60 15.37
CA VAL A 326 16.73 -5.57 14.57
C VAL A 326 17.54 -6.07 13.38
N ALA A 327 18.25 -5.18 12.68
CA ALA A 327 19.11 -5.55 11.55
C ALA A 327 20.25 -6.49 11.97
N SER A 328 20.81 -6.29 13.16
CA SER A 328 21.87 -7.16 13.68
C SER A 328 21.42 -8.59 13.99
N LYS A 329 20.10 -8.78 14.24
CA LYS A 329 19.49 -10.07 14.64
C LYS A 329 18.72 -10.77 13.53
N ASN A 330 18.38 -10.04 12.45
CA ASN A 330 17.55 -10.56 11.36
C ASN A 330 18.18 -10.23 10.01
N ALA A 331 18.83 -11.22 9.39
CA ALA A 331 19.52 -11.04 8.12
C ALA A 331 18.60 -10.61 6.97
N LYS A 332 17.31 -11.04 6.97
CA LYS A 332 16.33 -10.63 5.95
C LYS A 332 15.92 -9.19 6.12
N PHE A 333 15.66 -8.78 7.35
CA PHE A 333 15.44 -7.38 7.68
C PHE A 333 16.63 -6.53 7.23
N LYS A 334 17.84 -6.94 7.59
CA LYS A 334 19.07 -6.23 7.21
C LYS A 334 19.22 -6.06 5.70
N LYS A 335 18.99 -7.13 4.92
CA LYS A 335 19.09 -7.08 3.44
C LYS A 335 18.15 -6.01 2.85
N ILE A 336 16.91 -5.96 3.33
CA ILE A 336 15.91 -5.00 2.85
C ILE A 336 16.24 -3.60 3.39
N TYR A 337 16.64 -3.50 4.65
CA TYR A 337 17.01 -2.24 5.33
C TYR A 337 18.14 -1.51 4.63
N ASP A 338 19.23 -2.21 4.32
CA ASP A 338 20.39 -1.63 3.65
C ASP A 338 20.01 -1.02 2.28
N ASN A 339 19.20 -1.73 1.48
CA ASN A 339 18.70 -1.21 0.20
C ASN A 339 17.75 -0.02 0.40
N PHE A 340 16.79 -0.13 1.35
CA PHE A 340 15.82 0.91 1.63
C PHE A 340 16.48 2.22 2.07
N ILE A 341 17.45 2.16 3.00
CA ILE A 341 18.12 3.34 3.53
C ILE A 341 18.98 4.02 2.47
N ALA A 342 19.72 3.25 1.66
CA ALA A 342 20.51 3.82 0.57
C ALA A 342 19.59 4.58 -0.41
N PHE A 343 18.50 3.95 -0.83
CA PHE A 343 17.53 4.58 -1.73
C PHE A 343 16.86 5.81 -1.10
N ARG A 344 16.43 5.72 0.16
CA ARG A 344 15.85 6.85 0.89
C ARG A 344 16.77 8.07 0.91
N ASN A 345 18.03 7.86 1.21
CA ASN A 345 19.00 8.96 1.33
C ASN A 345 19.16 9.70 -0.01
N ASP A 346 19.24 8.98 -1.13
CA ASP A 346 19.30 9.58 -2.46
C ASP A 346 18.02 10.34 -2.80
N GLN A 347 16.85 9.79 -2.43
CA GLN A 347 15.57 10.46 -2.65
C GLN A 347 15.46 11.77 -1.88
N TYR A 348 15.91 11.81 -0.62
CA TYR A 348 15.87 13.05 0.17
C TYR A 348 16.82 14.12 -0.38
N LEU A 349 18.00 13.76 -0.90
CA LEU A 349 18.89 14.71 -1.57
C LEU A 349 18.19 15.41 -2.75
N TYR A 350 17.51 14.63 -3.60
CA TYR A 350 16.78 15.19 -4.73
C TYR A 350 15.56 16.01 -4.27
N THR A 351 14.77 15.49 -3.36
CA THR A 351 13.55 16.15 -2.88
C THR A 351 13.82 17.50 -2.22
N GLN A 352 14.95 17.66 -1.53
CA GLN A 352 15.34 18.94 -0.92
C GLN A 352 15.49 20.07 -1.96
N VAL A 353 16.02 19.77 -3.13
CA VAL A 353 16.23 20.77 -4.19
C VAL A 353 15.04 20.91 -5.13
N ALA A 354 14.17 19.93 -5.20
CA ALA A 354 12.97 19.94 -6.03
C ALA A 354 11.71 20.36 -5.23
N ASP A 355 11.00 19.37 -4.69
CA ASP A 355 9.67 19.59 -4.11
C ASP A 355 9.69 20.44 -2.85
N LEU A 356 10.56 20.11 -1.88
CA LEU A 356 10.61 20.81 -0.59
C LEU A 356 10.99 22.29 -0.78
N ALA A 357 11.89 22.59 -1.73
CA ALA A 357 12.25 23.97 -2.06
C ALA A 357 11.03 24.76 -2.55
N MET A 358 10.24 24.19 -3.49
CA MET A 358 9.03 24.82 -4.00
C MET A 358 7.94 24.92 -2.95
N ASP A 359 7.64 23.81 -2.22
CA ASP A 359 6.59 23.78 -1.21
C ASP A 359 6.87 24.77 -0.08
N SER A 360 8.12 24.88 0.36
CA SER A 360 8.54 25.85 1.36
C SER A 360 8.40 27.29 0.87
N TYR A 361 8.71 27.54 -0.41
CA TYR A 361 8.53 28.87 -1.02
C TYR A 361 7.05 29.24 -1.10
N MET A 362 6.20 28.32 -1.57
CA MET A 362 4.76 28.55 -1.66
C MET A 362 4.11 28.75 -0.28
N ALA A 363 4.55 28.01 0.74
CA ALA A 363 4.08 28.20 2.12
C ALA A 363 4.40 29.61 2.65
N ARG A 364 5.61 30.13 2.38
CA ARG A 364 6.00 31.50 2.74
C ARG A 364 5.19 32.57 2.01
N LEU A 365 4.98 32.42 0.68
CA LEU A 365 4.17 33.36 -0.09
C LEU A 365 2.72 33.43 0.44
N ARG A 366 2.11 32.29 0.77
CA ARG A 366 0.76 32.24 1.34
C ARG A 366 0.67 32.91 2.72
N ALA A 367 1.72 32.79 3.53
CA ALA A 367 1.75 33.45 4.83
C ALA A 367 1.80 34.99 4.71
N GLN A 368 2.38 35.54 3.63
CA GLN A 368 2.45 36.97 3.35
C GLN A 368 1.15 37.56 2.80
N GLN A 369 0.23 36.72 2.30
CA GLN A 369 -1.08 37.15 1.75
C GLN A 369 -2.18 37.25 2.81
N LYS A 370 -1.91 36.91 4.06
CA LYS A 370 -2.79 37.06 5.24
C LYS A 370 -2.47 38.32 6.02
#